data_0461c9f637b3b4f0835ffab3b1e390de
#
_entry.id   0461c9f637b3b4f0835ffab3b1e390de
#
_cell.length_a   1.000
_cell.length_b   1.000
_cell.length_c   1.000
_cell.angle_alpha   90.00
_cell.angle_beta   90.00
_cell.angle_gamma   90.00
#
_symmetry.space_group_name_H-M   'P 1'
#
loop_
_entity.id
_entity.type
_entity.pdbx_description
1 polymer ?
#
loop_
_entity_poly.entity_id
_entity_poly.type
_entity_poly.pdbx_seq_one_letter_code
_entity_poly.pdbx_strand_id
1 'polypeptide(L)'
;SGVRGEESVAQETGSLLVVIDVGNTNTVFGVYDGDRLVHDVRLSTAAERTADELGALLLPLFARAGLELSAAGGVVVSSVVPPLQAVFDRLAREYFGCEPFFVEPGIRTGMVIRYDSPGEVGADRIVNAVAARELFGSPVVVVDFGTATTFDLINAAGEYAGGIIAPGITISAEALFLHAARLYRVDIRKPAQLIGRNTAGAIQAGIYYGYVGLVDGILERLH
;
A
#
# COMPACT_ATOMS: atom_id res chain seq x y z
N SER A 1 -60.12 5.10 -11.70
CA SER A 1 -59.23 4.67 -10.62
C SER A 1 -58.10 3.84 -11.22
N GLY A 2 -56.98 4.45 -11.42
CA GLY A 2 -55.78 3.83 -11.95
C GLY A 2 -54.73 3.86 -10.84
N VAL A 3 -54.40 2.68 -10.32
CA VAL A 3 -53.26 2.44 -9.44
C VAL A 3 -52.02 2.44 -10.33
N ARG A 4 -51.16 3.44 -10.21
CA ARG A 4 -49.83 3.41 -10.78
C ARG A 4 -48.99 2.53 -9.84
N GLY A 5 -48.53 1.40 -10.36
CA GLY A 5 -47.51 0.60 -9.73
C GLY A 5 -46.21 1.41 -9.70
N GLU A 6 -45.67 1.63 -8.51
CA GLU A 6 -44.31 2.04 -8.32
C GLU A 6 -43.43 0.84 -8.69
N GLU A 7 -42.83 0.87 -9.87
CA GLU A 7 -41.70 0.02 -10.21
C GLU A 7 -40.54 0.46 -9.31
N SER A 8 -40.29 -0.32 -8.28
CA SER A 8 -39.07 -0.32 -7.51
C SER A 8 -37.94 -0.62 -8.49
N VAL A 9 -37.19 0.42 -8.86
CA VAL A 9 -35.87 0.28 -9.52
C VAL A 9 -35.00 -0.42 -8.50
N ALA A 10 -34.87 -1.73 -8.61
CA ALA A 10 -33.81 -2.47 -7.94
C ALA A 10 -32.51 -1.88 -8.46
N GLN A 11 -31.84 -1.12 -7.61
CA GLN A 11 -30.44 -0.79 -7.85
C GLN A 11 -29.71 -2.13 -7.98
N GLU A 12 -29.16 -2.42 -9.16
CA GLU A 12 -28.14 -3.42 -9.31
C GLU A 12 -27.00 -3.01 -8.36
N THR A 13 -26.96 -3.62 -7.19
CA THR A 13 -25.86 -3.48 -6.27
C THR A 13 -24.67 -4.10 -6.97
N GLY A 14 -23.83 -3.27 -7.56
CA GLY A 14 -22.55 -3.68 -8.15
C GLY A 14 -21.81 -4.50 -7.10
N SER A 15 -21.27 -5.62 -7.51
CA SER A 15 -20.47 -6.49 -6.66
C SER A 15 -19.24 -5.72 -6.19
N LEU A 16 -19.09 -5.53 -4.87
CA LEU A 16 -17.95 -4.80 -4.28
C LEU A 16 -16.64 -5.55 -4.53
N LEU A 17 -15.60 -4.83 -4.90
CA LEU A 17 -14.23 -5.36 -4.98
C LEU A 17 -13.47 -4.97 -3.72
N VAL A 18 -12.95 -5.97 -3.02
CA VAL A 18 -12.04 -5.75 -1.89
C VAL A 18 -10.60 -5.93 -2.37
N VAL A 19 -9.78 -4.92 -2.17
CA VAL A 19 -8.33 -4.96 -2.46
C VAL A 19 -7.57 -4.91 -1.16
N ILE A 20 -6.57 -5.77 -1.01
CA ILE A 20 -5.79 -5.93 0.22
C ILE A 20 -4.31 -5.76 -0.12
N ASP A 21 -3.67 -4.75 0.47
CA ASP A 21 -2.22 -4.57 0.39
C ASP A 21 -1.58 -4.94 1.72
N VAL A 22 -0.78 -6.01 1.71
CA VAL A 22 -0.14 -6.60 2.88
C VAL A 22 1.34 -6.22 2.89
N GLY A 23 1.62 -5.06 3.46
CA GLY A 23 2.99 -4.60 3.71
C GLY A 23 3.58 -5.14 5.01
N ASN A 24 4.90 -4.97 5.22
CA ASN A 24 5.58 -5.43 6.43
C ASN A 24 5.11 -4.73 7.71
N THR A 25 4.65 -3.50 7.63
CA THR A 25 4.23 -2.68 8.78
C THR A 25 2.72 -2.53 8.87
N ASN A 26 2.07 -2.32 7.75
CA ASN A 26 0.63 -2.09 7.67
C ASN A 26 0.00 -3.00 6.62
N THR A 27 -1.22 -3.43 6.91
CA THR A 27 -2.13 -4.06 5.96
C THR A 27 -3.28 -3.09 5.70
N VAL A 28 -3.53 -2.78 4.44
CA VAL A 28 -4.58 -1.85 4.01
C VAL A 28 -5.64 -2.61 3.23
N PHE A 29 -6.90 -2.38 3.57
CA PHE A 29 -8.05 -2.91 2.87
C PHE A 29 -8.76 -1.74 2.18
N GLY A 30 -8.97 -1.81 0.90
CA GLY A 30 -9.79 -0.87 0.13
C GLY A 30 -11.03 -1.58 -0.39
N VAL A 31 -12.18 -0.94 -0.28
CA VAL A 31 -13.47 -1.45 -0.83
C VAL A 31 -13.89 -0.54 -1.96
N TYR A 32 -14.06 -1.11 -3.14
CA TYR A 32 -14.44 -0.41 -4.34
C TYR A 32 -15.84 -0.80 -4.80
N ASP A 33 -16.61 0.20 -5.24
CA ASP A 33 -17.86 0.07 -5.98
C ASP A 33 -17.59 0.62 -7.39
N GLY A 34 -17.37 -0.28 -8.35
CA GLY A 34 -16.78 0.09 -9.63
C GLY A 34 -15.41 0.74 -9.44
N ASP A 35 -15.22 1.95 -9.97
CA ASP A 35 -13.96 2.70 -9.86
C ASP A 35 -13.87 3.58 -8.59
N ARG A 36 -14.91 3.58 -7.77
CA ARG A 36 -14.99 4.44 -6.58
C ARG A 36 -14.56 3.70 -5.32
N LEU A 37 -13.51 4.20 -4.65
CA LEU A 37 -13.18 3.77 -3.28
C LEU A 37 -14.28 4.26 -2.33
N VAL A 38 -15.02 3.32 -1.75
CA VAL A 38 -16.15 3.62 -0.84
C VAL A 38 -15.77 3.49 0.62
N HIS A 39 -14.76 2.70 0.93
CA HIS A 39 -14.25 2.52 2.29
C HIS A 39 -12.81 2.05 2.30
N ASP A 40 -12.06 2.43 3.32
CA ASP A 40 -10.74 1.86 3.56
C ASP A 40 -10.51 1.58 5.05
N VAL A 41 -9.70 0.58 5.32
CA VAL A 41 -9.28 0.18 6.67
C VAL A 41 -7.79 -0.08 6.67
N ARG A 42 -7.09 0.45 7.67
CA ARG A 42 -5.67 0.18 7.90
C ARG A 42 -5.47 -0.50 9.23
N LEU A 43 -4.80 -1.64 9.20
CA LEU A 43 -4.40 -2.39 10.38
C LEU A 43 -2.87 -2.50 10.42
N SER A 44 -2.30 -2.65 11.61
CA SER A 44 -0.88 -3.04 11.73
C SER A 44 -0.72 -4.49 11.26
N THR A 45 0.31 -4.77 10.47
CA THR A 45 0.67 -6.14 10.10
C THR A 45 1.29 -6.86 11.29
N ALA A 46 0.77 -8.04 11.61
CA ALA A 46 1.32 -8.94 12.62
C ALA A 46 1.41 -10.34 12.00
N ALA A 47 2.64 -10.87 11.92
CA ALA A 47 2.90 -12.13 11.21
C ALA A 47 2.22 -13.35 11.85
N GLU A 48 1.90 -13.25 13.13
CA GLU A 48 1.24 -14.32 13.91
C GLU A 48 -0.29 -14.23 13.90
N ARG A 49 -0.86 -13.19 13.26
CA ARG A 49 -2.31 -12.97 13.26
C ARG A 49 -3.02 -14.02 12.42
N THR A 50 -4.11 -14.55 12.96
CA THR A 50 -4.96 -15.54 12.28
C THR A 50 -6.04 -14.89 11.42
N ALA A 51 -6.65 -15.65 10.52
CA ALA A 51 -7.81 -15.18 9.72
C ALA A 51 -8.99 -14.80 10.62
N ASP A 52 -9.22 -15.54 11.72
CA ASP A 52 -10.30 -15.27 12.66
C ASP A 52 -10.11 -13.94 13.41
N GLU A 53 -8.87 -13.61 13.80
CA GLU A 53 -8.54 -12.31 14.40
C GLU A 53 -8.73 -11.16 13.41
N LEU A 54 -8.33 -11.35 12.14
CA LEU A 54 -8.58 -10.35 11.10
C LEU A 54 -10.08 -10.17 10.86
N GLY A 55 -10.84 -11.27 10.73
CA GLY A 55 -12.30 -11.23 10.59
C GLY A 55 -12.97 -10.50 11.75
N ALA A 56 -12.58 -10.81 13.00
CA ALA A 56 -13.12 -10.14 14.18
C ALA A 56 -12.83 -8.64 14.23
N LEU A 57 -11.68 -8.21 13.67
CA LEU A 57 -11.35 -6.78 13.56
C LEU A 57 -12.11 -6.09 12.42
N LEU A 58 -12.25 -6.78 11.28
CA LEU A 58 -12.88 -6.19 10.08
C LEU A 58 -14.39 -6.08 10.19
N LEU A 59 -15.07 -7.08 10.78
CA LEU A 59 -16.52 -7.09 10.93
C LEU A 59 -17.09 -5.76 11.48
N PRO A 60 -16.67 -5.25 12.66
CA PRO A 60 -17.21 -4.01 13.19
C PRO A 60 -16.78 -2.77 12.38
N LEU A 61 -15.61 -2.79 11.72
CA LEU A 61 -15.14 -1.67 10.91
C LEU A 61 -15.97 -1.53 9.63
N PHE A 62 -16.28 -2.64 8.96
CA PHE A 62 -17.15 -2.65 7.79
C PHE A 62 -18.59 -2.32 8.16
N ALA A 63 -19.14 -2.92 9.24
CA ALA A 63 -20.49 -2.64 9.71
C ALA A 63 -20.70 -1.15 10.02
N ARG A 64 -19.70 -0.46 10.59
CA ARG A 64 -19.74 0.99 10.83
C ARG A 64 -19.84 1.81 9.54
N ALA A 65 -19.33 1.29 8.44
CA ALA A 65 -19.46 1.90 7.12
C ALA A 65 -20.74 1.48 6.37
N GLY A 66 -21.60 0.65 6.99
CA GLY A 66 -22.79 0.10 6.35
C GLY A 66 -22.50 -0.99 5.34
N LEU A 67 -21.32 -1.65 5.46
CA LEU A 67 -20.87 -2.71 4.56
C LEU A 67 -20.85 -4.05 5.28
N GLU A 68 -21.14 -5.12 4.54
CA GLU A 68 -20.96 -6.49 5.00
C GLU A 68 -19.75 -7.11 4.28
N LEU A 69 -18.95 -7.90 4.97
CA LEU A 69 -17.81 -8.59 4.35
C LEU A 69 -18.28 -9.53 3.23
N SER A 70 -19.40 -10.21 3.45
CA SER A 70 -20.03 -11.12 2.47
C SER A 70 -20.58 -10.44 1.21
N ALA A 71 -20.67 -9.11 1.18
CA ALA A 71 -21.08 -8.37 -0.01
C ALA A 71 -19.96 -8.23 -1.05
N ALA A 72 -18.74 -8.69 -0.74
CA ALA A 72 -17.63 -8.72 -1.68
C ALA A 72 -17.91 -9.71 -2.81
N GLY A 73 -17.81 -9.26 -4.05
CA GLY A 73 -17.88 -10.12 -5.23
C GLY A 73 -16.51 -10.54 -5.75
N GLY A 74 -15.44 -9.98 -5.18
CA GLY A 74 -14.06 -10.35 -5.49
C GLY A 74 -13.10 -9.81 -4.45
N VAL A 75 -11.99 -10.53 -4.26
CA VAL A 75 -10.88 -10.15 -3.36
C VAL A 75 -9.57 -10.23 -4.12
N VAL A 76 -8.81 -9.14 -4.14
CA VAL A 76 -7.46 -9.07 -4.71
C VAL A 76 -6.46 -8.81 -3.59
N VAL A 77 -5.39 -9.57 -3.53
CA VAL A 77 -4.37 -9.47 -2.48
C VAL A 77 -3.00 -9.23 -3.10
N SER A 78 -2.37 -8.12 -2.75
CA SER A 78 -0.95 -7.86 -2.93
C SER A 78 -0.25 -8.11 -1.59
N SER A 79 0.79 -8.92 -1.55
CA SER A 79 1.49 -9.23 -0.31
C SER A 79 3.00 -9.33 -0.50
N VAL A 80 3.73 -8.68 0.42
CA VAL A 80 5.18 -8.84 0.59
C VAL A 80 5.52 -9.58 1.89
N VAL A 81 4.54 -10.26 2.48
CA VAL A 81 4.68 -11.02 3.74
C VAL A 81 4.26 -12.49 3.51
N PRO A 82 5.15 -13.33 2.97
CA PRO A 82 4.80 -14.70 2.57
C PRO A 82 4.10 -15.55 3.64
N PRO A 83 4.46 -15.46 4.95
CA PRO A 83 3.78 -16.25 5.99
C PRO A 83 2.28 -15.95 6.12
N LEU A 84 1.82 -14.77 5.70
CA LEU A 84 0.41 -14.38 5.80
C LEU A 84 -0.43 -14.79 4.58
N GLN A 85 0.15 -15.35 3.53
CA GLN A 85 -0.59 -15.73 2.33
C GLN A 85 -1.74 -16.70 2.64
N ALA A 86 -1.48 -17.76 3.41
CA ALA A 86 -2.52 -18.71 3.80
C ALA A 86 -3.60 -18.09 4.71
N VAL A 87 -3.23 -17.09 5.51
CA VAL A 87 -4.16 -16.35 6.36
C VAL A 87 -5.14 -15.53 5.53
N PHE A 88 -4.64 -14.82 4.52
CA PHE A 88 -5.49 -14.02 3.62
C PHE A 88 -6.30 -14.89 2.66
N ASP A 89 -5.79 -16.05 2.24
CA ASP A 89 -6.59 -17.04 1.50
C ASP A 89 -7.80 -17.49 2.34
N ARG A 90 -7.56 -17.88 3.59
CA ARG A 90 -8.63 -18.30 4.49
C ARG A 90 -9.59 -17.16 4.82
N LEU A 91 -9.09 -15.95 5.07
CA LEU A 91 -9.90 -14.76 5.33
C LEU A 91 -10.86 -14.47 4.15
N ALA A 92 -10.35 -14.54 2.91
CA ALA A 92 -11.16 -14.31 1.73
C ALA A 92 -12.27 -15.34 1.57
N ARG A 93 -11.96 -16.62 1.74
CA ARG A 93 -12.95 -17.70 1.62
C ARG A 93 -14.00 -17.70 2.73
N GLU A 94 -13.58 -17.57 3.98
CA GLU A 94 -14.47 -17.74 5.13
C GLU A 94 -15.25 -16.48 5.50
N TYR A 95 -14.67 -15.29 5.31
CA TYR A 95 -15.27 -14.02 5.74
C TYR A 95 -15.82 -13.20 4.59
N PHE A 96 -15.15 -13.19 3.43
CA PHE A 96 -15.64 -12.50 2.24
C PHE A 96 -16.44 -13.42 1.30
N GLY A 97 -16.34 -14.75 1.47
CA GLY A 97 -17.05 -15.71 0.62
C GLY A 97 -16.49 -15.80 -0.82
N CYS A 98 -15.26 -15.33 -1.06
CA CYS A 98 -14.64 -15.25 -2.37
C CYS A 98 -13.34 -16.03 -2.44
N GLU A 99 -13.02 -16.56 -3.62
CA GLU A 99 -11.66 -16.99 -3.95
C GLU A 99 -10.78 -15.76 -4.11
N PRO A 100 -9.66 -15.63 -3.35
CA PRO A 100 -8.76 -14.49 -3.52
C PRO A 100 -7.92 -14.60 -4.77
N PHE A 101 -7.71 -13.48 -5.44
CA PHE A 101 -6.73 -13.35 -6.51
C PHE A 101 -5.45 -12.73 -5.92
N PHE A 102 -4.37 -13.50 -5.85
CA PHE A 102 -3.07 -13.00 -5.40
C PHE A 102 -2.29 -12.37 -6.54
N VAL A 103 -1.78 -11.16 -6.29
CA VAL A 103 -0.82 -10.53 -7.19
C VAL A 103 0.55 -11.13 -6.92
N GLU A 104 1.01 -11.96 -7.85
CA GLU A 104 2.30 -12.65 -7.78
C GLU A 104 3.20 -12.22 -8.94
N PRO A 105 4.55 -12.33 -8.78
CA PRO A 105 5.45 -12.13 -9.91
C PRO A 105 5.09 -13.05 -11.09
N GLY A 106 4.98 -12.45 -12.28
CA GLY A 106 4.65 -13.19 -13.51
C GLY A 106 3.17 -13.19 -13.89
N ILE A 107 2.27 -12.65 -13.07
CA ILE A 107 0.88 -12.42 -13.49
C ILE A 107 0.83 -11.39 -14.64
N ARG A 108 -0.17 -11.54 -15.50
CA ARG A 108 -0.37 -10.62 -16.63
C ARG A 108 -1.03 -9.33 -16.15
N THR A 109 -0.22 -8.34 -15.75
CA THR A 109 -0.68 -7.00 -15.38
C THR A 109 -0.82 -6.06 -16.58
N GLY A 110 -0.50 -6.51 -17.78
CA GLY A 110 -0.41 -5.63 -18.96
C GLY A 110 0.82 -4.73 -18.95
N MET A 111 1.73 -4.88 -17.98
CA MET A 111 2.99 -4.16 -17.90
C MET A 111 4.17 -5.09 -18.16
N VAL A 112 5.06 -4.71 -19.06
CA VAL A 112 6.33 -5.41 -19.29
C VAL A 112 7.29 -5.02 -18.18
N ILE A 113 7.88 -6.02 -17.53
CA ILE A 113 8.86 -5.83 -16.44
C ILE A 113 10.27 -5.99 -17.04
N ARG A 114 11.00 -4.89 -17.18
CA ARG A 114 12.41 -4.81 -17.64
C ARG A 114 13.36 -4.93 -16.47
N TYR A 115 13.38 -6.08 -15.82
CA TYR A 115 14.24 -6.38 -14.68
C TYR A 115 15.03 -7.65 -14.99
N ASP A 116 16.26 -7.76 -14.51
CA ASP A 116 17.12 -8.94 -14.80
C ASP A 116 16.45 -10.23 -14.32
N SER A 117 15.84 -10.16 -13.14
CA SER A 117 15.02 -11.22 -12.55
C SER A 117 13.62 -10.69 -12.25
N PRO A 118 12.67 -10.70 -13.19
CA PRO A 118 11.34 -10.11 -13.00
C PRO A 118 10.59 -10.63 -11.77
N GLY A 119 10.84 -11.87 -11.36
CA GLY A 119 10.26 -12.49 -10.16
C GLY A 119 10.76 -11.91 -8.84
N GLU A 120 11.81 -11.08 -8.84
CA GLU A 120 12.33 -10.42 -7.65
C GLU A 120 11.64 -9.06 -7.36
N VAL A 121 10.84 -8.56 -8.29
CA VAL A 121 10.08 -7.32 -8.08
C VAL A 121 8.90 -7.61 -7.16
N GLY A 122 8.85 -6.94 -6.02
CA GLY A 122 7.75 -7.08 -5.07
C GLY A 122 6.39 -6.74 -5.69
N ALA A 123 5.36 -7.46 -5.25
CA ALA A 123 4.00 -7.27 -5.76
C ALA A 123 3.51 -5.82 -5.53
N ASP A 124 3.81 -5.23 -4.39
CA ASP A 124 3.54 -3.83 -4.02
C ASP A 124 4.09 -2.83 -5.06
N ARG A 125 5.33 -3.02 -5.51
CA ARG A 125 5.97 -2.18 -6.52
C ARG A 125 5.30 -2.33 -7.89
N ILE A 126 4.90 -3.56 -8.25
CA ILE A 126 4.21 -3.84 -9.51
C ILE A 126 2.83 -3.16 -9.53
N VAL A 127 2.02 -3.32 -8.46
CA VAL A 127 0.67 -2.72 -8.42
C VAL A 127 0.75 -1.19 -8.41
N ASN A 128 1.69 -0.61 -7.68
CA ASN A 128 1.94 0.83 -7.66
C ASN A 128 2.32 1.35 -9.06
N ALA A 129 3.22 0.64 -9.76
CA ALA A 129 3.64 1.01 -11.12
C ALA A 129 2.49 0.93 -12.13
N VAL A 130 1.67 -0.13 -12.07
CA VAL A 130 0.48 -0.27 -12.92
C VAL A 130 -0.51 0.85 -12.66
N ALA A 131 -0.83 1.11 -11.39
CA ALA A 131 -1.74 2.18 -11.00
C ALA A 131 -1.24 3.58 -11.44
N ALA A 132 0.05 3.86 -11.24
CA ALA A 132 0.64 5.13 -11.64
C ALA A 132 0.58 5.33 -13.16
N ARG A 133 0.88 4.29 -13.95
CA ARG A 133 0.76 4.35 -15.40
C ARG A 133 -0.68 4.64 -15.85
N GLU A 134 -1.65 3.97 -15.26
CA GLU A 134 -3.06 4.16 -15.63
C GLU A 134 -3.58 5.55 -15.23
N LEU A 135 -3.18 6.07 -14.07
CA LEU A 135 -3.68 7.34 -13.54
C LEU A 135 -2.95 8.57 -14.12
N PHE A 136 -1.66 8.45 -14.39
CA PHE A 136 -0.80 9.60 -14.73
C PHE A 136 -0.13 9.45 -16.10
N GLY A 137 -0.24 8.29 -16.74
CA GLY A 137 0.46 7.99 -17.99
C GLY A 137 1.92 7.62 -17.78
N SER A 138 2.70 7.68 -18.88
CA SER A 138 4.15 7.39 -18.87
C SER A 138 4.91 8.40 -19.74
N PRO A 139 6.18 8.74 -19.41
CA PRO A 139 6.95 8.18 -18.29
C PRO A 139 6.51 8.72 -16.94
N VAL A 140 6.69 7.91 -15.88
CA VAL A 140 6.36 8.30 -14.50
C VAL A 140 7.30 7.61 -13.50
N VAL A 141 7.62 8.28 -12.40
CA VAL A 141 8.36 7.73 -11.26
C VAL A 141 7.41 7.66 -10.07
N VAL A 142 7.29 6.49 -9.48
CA VAL A 142 6.58 6.29 -8.21
C VAL A 142 7.58 6.38 -7.08
N VAL A 143 7.31 7.23 -6.10
CA VAL A 143 8.09 7.30 -4.86
C VAL A 143 7.20 6.83 -3.72
N ASP A 144 7.52 5.69 -3.12
CA ASP A 144 6.79 5.12 -1.99
C ASP A 144 7.59 5.28 -0.69
N PHE A 145 6.96 5.88 0.32
CA PHE A 145 7.51 6.10 1.65
C PHE A 145 6.96 5.08 2.65
N GLY A 146 7.50 3.89 2.60
CA GLY A 146 7.13 2.78 3.49
C GLY A 146 8.22 2.41 4.49
N THR A 147 8.30 1.12 4.80
CA THR A 147 9.40 0.49 5.54
C THR A 147 10.74 0.74 4.84
N ALA A 148 10.77 0.62 3.52
CA ALA A 148 11.79 1.19 2.65
C ALA A 148 11.22 2.43 1.95
N THR A 149 12.11 3.30 1.43
CA THR A 149 11.73 4.31 0.44
C THR A 149 12.12 3.77 -0.92
N THR A 150 11.12 3.51 -1.78
CA THR A 150 11.35 2.99 -3.12
C THR A 150 11.10 4.05 -4.19
N PHE A 151 11.80 3.91 -5.32
CA PHE A 151 11.60 4.71 -6.52
C PHE A 151 11.42 3.72 -7.65
N ASP A 152 10.28 3.73 -8.29
CA ASP A 152 9.93 2.82 -9.38
C ASP A 152 9.75 3.61 -10.67
N LEU A 153 10.57 3.30 -11.66
CA LEU A 153 10.57 3.99 -12.95
C LEU A 153 9.73 3.22 -13.97
N ILE A 154 8.72 3.89 -14.49
CA ILE A 154 7.98 3.47 -15.67
C ILE A 154 8.47 4.32 -16.84
N ASN A 155 9.04 3.70 -17.87
CA ASN A 155 9.60 4.38 -19.02
C ASN A 155 8.51 4.91 -19.98
N ALA A 156 8.92 5.67 -21.01
CA ALA A 156 8.01 6.24 -21.99
C ALA A 156 7.20 5.20 -22.80
N ALA A 157 7.66 3.94 -22.84
CA ALA A 157 6.92 2.84 -23.46
C ALA A 157 5.87 2.21 -22.52
N GLY A 158 5.74 2.70 -21.28
CA GLY A 158 4.84 2.15 -20.28
C GLY A 158 5.34 0.85 -19.63
N GLU A 159 6.65 0.58 -19.74
CA GLU A 159 7.28 -0.61 -19.15
C GLU A 159 7.91 -0.25 -17.80
N TYR A 160 7.86 -1.18 -16.84
CA TYR A 160 8.61 -1.06 -15.60
C TYR A 160 10.10 -1.23 -15.87
N ALA A 161 10.85 -0.15 -15.78
CA ALA A 161 12.27 -0.12 -16.15
C ALA A 161 13.23 -0.44 -14.99
N GLY A 162 12.71 -0.65 -13.81
CA GLY A 162 13.48 -0.90 -12.61
C GLY A 162 13.25 0.17 -11.54
N GLY A 163 14.07 0.17 -10.50
CA GLY A 163 13.91 1.14 -9.43
C GLY A 163 15.08 1.17 -8.45
N ILE A 164 14.93 2.02 -7.43
CA ILE A 164 15.91 2.26 -6.39
C ILE A 164 15.23 1.96 -5.04
N ILE A 165 15.97 1.38 -4.11
CA ILE A 165 15.51 1.09 -2.75
C ILE A 165 16.46 1.77 -1.78
N ALA A 166 15.93 2.62 -0.92
CA ALA A 166 16.63 3.25 0.19
C ALA A 166 15.97 2.86 1.53
N PRO A 167 16.66 2.99 2.66
CA PRO A 167 16.03 2.80 3.96
C PRO A 167 14.84 3.74 4.12
N GLY A 168 13.76 3.30 4.78
CA GLY A 168 12.63 4.17 5.10
C GLY A 168 12.97 5.20 6.18
N ILE A 169 12.22 6.29 6.22
CA ILE A 169 12.45 7.40 7.16
C ILE A 169 12.45 6.92 8.61
N THR A 170 11.46 6.10 8.98
CA THR A 170 11.32 5.57 10.33
C THR A 170 12.49 4.66 10.71
N ILE A 171 12.88 3.74 9.81
CA ILE A 171 14.01 2.84 10.04
C ILE A 171 15.31 3.63 10.23
N SER A 172 15.53 4.66 9.42
CA SER A 172 16.72 5.50 9.52
C SER A 172 16.78 6.27 10.83
N ALA A 173 15.66 6.78 11.30
CA ALA A 173 15.58 7.44 12.61
C ALA A 173 15.78 6.45 13.77
N GLU A 174 15.19 5.25 13.67
CA GLU A 174 15.37 4.19 14.67
C GLU A 174 16.81 3.68 14.73
N ALA A 175 17.50 3.57 13.58
CA ALA A 175 18.90 3.18 13.52
C ALA A 175 19.79 4.15 14.31
N LEU A 176 19.53 5.46 14.26
CA LEU A 176 20.24 6.43 15.10
C LEU A 176 20.02 6.18 16.58
N PHE A 177 18.79 5.88 16.98
CA PHE A 177 18.47 5.58 18.37
C PHE A 177 19.11 4.28 18.86
N LEU A 178 19.07 3.22 18.04
CA LEU A 178 19.56 1.89 18.42
C LEU A 178 21.10 1.80 18.47
N HIS A 179 21.80 2.53 17.59
CA HIS A 179 23.24 2.40 17.42
C HIS A 179 24.06 3.58 17.96
N ALA A 180 23.42 4.68 18.38
CA ALA A 180 24.13 5.83 18.93
C ALA A 180 23.84 5.98 20.44
N ALA A 181 24.85 5.70 21.28
CA ALA A 181 24.72 5.57 22.74
C ALA A 181 24.11 6.79 23.46
N ARG A 182 24.06 7.96 22.83
CA ARG A 182 23.54 9.20 23.45
C ARG A 182 22.34 9.81 22.72
N LEU A 183 21.86 9.15 21.66
CA LEU A 183 20.66 9.62 20.95
C LEU A 183 19.42 8.95 21.50
N TYR A 184 18.32 9.66 21.48
CA TYR A 184 17.00 9.19 21.93
C TYR A 184 15.96 9.33 20.83
N ARG A 185 14.86 8.63 20.95
CA ARG A 185 13.76 8.71 19.99
C ARG A 185 13.19 10.12 19.95
N VAL A 186 13.02 10.64 18.74
CA VAL A 186 12.39 11.93 18.47
C VAL A 186 11.31 11.76 17.40
N ASP A 187 10.22 12.53 17.52
CA ASP A 187 9.20 12.57 16.49
C ASP A 187 9.77 13.21 15.23
N ILE A 188 9.56 12.54 14.09
CA ILE A 188 9.98 13.04 12.79
C ILE A 188 8.97 14.08 12.32
N ARG A 189 9.43 15.33 12.28
CA ARG A 189 8.63 16.48 11.81
C ARG A 189 9.55 17.51 11.18
N LYS A 190 8.97 18.37 10.35
CA LYS A 190 9.72 19.49 9.76
C LYS A 190 10.26 20.37 10.88
N PRO A 191 11.58 20.53 10.98
CA PRO A 191 12.20 21.39 12.01
C PRO A 191 11.94 22.87 11.70
N ALA A 192 11.90 23.68 12.74
CA ALA A 192 11.74 25.14 12.60
C ALA A 192 12.95 25.82 11.94
N GLN A 193 14.15 25.22 12.09
CA GLN A 193 15.41 25.73 11.54
C GLN A 193 16.25 24.57 11.00
N LEU A 194 17.01 24.83 9.95
CA LEU A 194 17.93 23.85 9.35
C LEU A 194 19.01 23.41 10.36
N ILE A 195 19.58 24.35 11.10
CA ILE A 195 20.59 24.05 12.11
C ILE A 195 19.90 23.85 13.46
N GLY A 196 19.83 22.59 13.92
CA GLY A 196 19.32 22.24 15.24
C GLY A 196 20.25 22.75 16.35
N ARG A 197 19.69 23.42 17.36
CA ARG A 197 20.44 23.94 18.53
C ARG A 197 20.34 23.01 19.74
N ASN A 198 19.75 21.85 19.59
CA ASN A 198 19.68 20.75 20.55
C ASN A 198 19.64 19.43 19.80
N THR A 199 19.85 18.32 20.51
CA THR A 199 19.92 16.98 19.91
C THR A 199 18.66 16.62 19.14
N ALA A 200 17.46 16.89 19.69
CA ALA A 200 16.20 16.60 19.01
C ALA A 200 16.08 17.38 17.68
N GLY A 201 16.33 18.68 17.71
CA GLY A 201 16.29 19.52 16.52
C GLY A 201 17.35 19.13 15.48
N ALA A 202 18.55 18.70 15.92
CA ALA A 202 19.59 18.24 15.02
C ALA A 202 19.20 16.91 14.33
N ILE A 203 18.63 15.95 15.07
CA ILE A 203 18.12 14.69 14.51
C ILE A 203 16.98 14.98 13.51
N GLN A 204 15.98 15.80 13.90
CA GLN A 204 14.88 16.17 13.03
C GLN A 204 15.34 16.84 11.75
N ALA A 205 16.28 17.77 11.82
CA ALA A 205 16.83 18.46 10.67
C ALA A 205 17.57 17.48 9.74
N GLY A 206 18.41 16.62 10.30
CA GLY A 206 19.16 15.61 9.54
C GLY A 206 18.24 14.63 8.81
N ILE A 207 17.26 14.07 9.50
CA ILE A 207 16.31 13.14 8.90
C ILE A 207 15.43 13.86 7.86
N TYR A 208 14.78 14.98 8.22
CA TYR A 208 13.86 15.66 7.32
C TYR A 208 14.55 16.15 6.04
N TYR A 209 15.58 16.98 6.19
CA TYR A 209 16.26 17.56 5.03
C TYR A 209 17.16 16.55 4.31
N GLY A 210 17.68 15.54 5.02
CA GLY A 210 18.40 14.42 4.42
C GLY A 210 17.51 13.65 3.46
N TYR A 211 16.25 13.36 3.84
CA TYR A 211 15.30 12.69 2.94
C TYR A 211 14.79 13.58 1.80
N VAL A 212 14.59 14.89 2.03
CA VAL A 212 14.32 15.82 0.92
C VAL A 212 15.46 15.77 -0.10
N GLY A 213 16.71 15.90 0.36
CA GLY A 213 17.87 15.85 -0.54
C GLY A 213 18.08 14.47 -1.20
N LEU A 214 17.70 13.37 -0.53
CA LEU A 214 17.72 12.02 -1.11
C LEU A 214 16.72 11.93 -2.28
N VAL A 215 15.48 12.37 -2.07
CA VAL A 215 14.44 12.33 -3.08
C VAL A 215 14.81 13.21 -4.27
N ASP A 216 15.15 14.48 -4.01
CA ASP A 216 15.52 15.43 -5.05
C ASP A 216 16.74 14.93 -5.84
N GLY A 217 17.79 14.49 -5.15
CA GLY A 217 19.00 14.02 -5.79
C GLY A 217 18.86 12.72 -6.58
N ILE A 218 17.90 11.85 -6.25
CA ILE A 218 17.56 10.68 -7.05
C ILE A 218 16.74 11.09 -8.27
N LEU A 219 15.71 11.91 -8.08
CA LEU A 219 14.85 12.37 -9.20
C LEU A 219 15.65 13.16 -10.24
N GLU A 220 16.58 14.02 -9.81
CA GLU A 220 17.50 14.74 -10.72
C GLU A 220 18.36 13.81 -11.58
N ARG A 221 18.68 12.60 -11.09
CA ARG A 221 19.48 11.63 -11.84
C ARG A 221 18.68 10.71 -12.74
N LEU A 222 17.36 10.64 -12.50
CA LEU A 222 16.43 9.89 -13.34
C LEU A 222 15.91 10.73 -14.52
N HIS A 223 16.13 12.03 -14.48
CA HIS A 223 15.78 13.01 -15.52
C HIS A 223 16.88 13.08 -16.56
#